data_5cd611f221735b76e60275b2172afff6
#
_entry.id   5cd611f221735b76e60275b2172afff6
#
_cell.length_a   1.000
_cell.length_b   1.000
_cell.length_c   1.000
_cell.angle_alpha   90.00
_cell.angle_beta   90.00
_cell.angle_gamma   90.00
#
_symmetry.space_group_name_H-M   'P 1'
#
loop_
_entity.id
_entity.type
_entity.pdbx_description
1 polymer ?
#
loop_
_entity_poly.entity_id
_entity_poly.type
_entity_poly.pdbx_seq_one_letter_code
_entity_poly.pdbx_strand_id
1 'polypeptide(L)'
;MSDDARRILMAILLLGVAGIIAELLLLGHDEDFYQWIPIALAFATMLVSAIVVMRPAAGSIRLFQAVMILMIVSGAVGIYLHFEVNMEFQLEMDPALSGMNLYRKAILAKTPPALAPGAMTQLGLIGLAYTFRHPALLPRVAG
;
A
#
# COMPACT_ATOMS: atom_id res chain seq x y z
N MET A 1 -22.56 -5.32 -3.73
CA MET A 1 -21.82 -5.64 -2.50
C MET A 1 -22.67 -5.17 -1.33
N SER A 2 -22.86 -5.98 -0.29
CA SER A 2 -23.62 -5.63 0.90
C SER A 2 -22.90 -4.56 1.74
N ASP A 3 -23.63 -3.85 2.59
CA ASP A 3 -23.05 -2.84 3.48
C ASP A 3 -22.14 -3.49 4.53
N ASP A 4 -22.48 -4.69 4.99
CA ASP A 4 -21.62 -5.44 5.92
C ASP A 4 -20.28 -5.81 5.29
N ALA A 5 -20.28 -6.25 4.02
CA ALA A 5 -19.03 -6.53 3.32
C ALA A 5 -18.15 -5.26 3.18
N ARG A 6 -18.75 -4.09 2.93
CA ARG A 6 -18.01 -2.82 2.92
C ARG A 6 -17.46 -2.47 4.28
N ARG A 7 -18.22 -2.63 5.35
CA ARG A 7 -17.76 -2.39 6.72
C ARG A 7 -16.56 -3.27 7.08
N ILE A 8 -16.63 -4.56 6.71
CA ILE A 8 -15.54 -5.51 6.95
C ILE A 8 -14.28 -5.10 6.16
N LEU A 9 -14.41 -4.78 4.86
CA LEU A 9 -13.28 -4.34 4.05
C LEU A 9 -12.65 -3.06 4.59
N MET A 10 -13.46 -2.09 5.04
CA MET A 10 -12.96 -0.87 5.65
C MET A 10 -12.24 -1.15 6.97
N ALA A 11 -12.77 -2.03 7.82
CA ALA A 11 -12.13 -2.42 9.07
C ALA A 11 -10.79 -3.11 8.83
N ILE A 12 -10.72 -4.03 7.86
CA ILE A 12 -9.46 -4.71 7.47
C ILE A 12 -8.45 -3.68 6.95
N LEU A 13 -8.89 -2.75 6.09
CA LEU A 13 -8.03 -1.69 5.57
C LEU A 13 -7.45 -0.83 6.71
N LEU A 14 -8.30 -0.33 7.60
CA LEU A 14 -7.87 0.55 8.70
C LEU A 14 -6.92 -0.16 9.67
N LEU A 15 -7.21 -1.41 10.02
CA LEU A 15 -6.34 -2.22 10.87
C LEU A 15 -4.98 -2.46 10.19
N GLY A 16 -4.99 -2.82 8.91
CA GLY A 16 -3.75 -3.07 8.16
C GLY A 16 -2.91 -1.80 7.99
N VAL A 17 -3.54 -0.65 7.69
CA VAL A 17 -2.85 0.64 7.57
C VAL A 17 -2.26 1.07 8.92
N ALA A 18 -2.99 0.90 10.03
CA ALA A 18 -2.46 1.17 11.36
C ALA A 18 -1.24 0.28 11.68
N GLY A 19 -1.30 -1.00 11.27
CA GLY A 19 -0.16 -1.93 11.39
C GLY A 19 1.06 -1.47 10.59
N ILE A 20 0.87 -1.04 9.33
CA ILE A 20 1.97 -0.51 8.51
C ILE A 20 2.57 0.75 9.11
N ILE A 21 1.75 1.71 9.59
CA ILE A 21 2.26 2.92 10.24
C ILE A 21 3.13 2.53 11.45
N ALA A 22 2.64 1.63 12.30
CA ALA A 22 3.38 1.17 13.46
C ALA A 22 4.70 0.48 13.05
N GLU A 23 4.67 -0.39 12.04
CA GLU A 23 5.86 -1.11 11.55
C GLU A 23 6.91 -0.13 10.99
N LEU A 24 6.51 0.79 10.12
CA LEU A 24 7.43 1.76 9.51
C LEU A 24 8.09 2.66 10.57
N LEU A 25 7.33 3.14 11.56
CA LEU A 25 7.87 3.95 12.64
C LEU A 25 8.79 3.14 13.57
N LEU A 26 8.46 1.89 13.89
CA LEU A 26 9.29 1.02 14.72
C LEU A 26 10.60 0.62 14.04
N LEU A 27 10.59 0.51 12.70
CA LEU A 27 11.79 0.23 11.91
C LEU A 27 12.66 1.46 11.65
N GLY A 28 12.26 2.65 12.11
CA GLY A 28 12.97 3.90 11.81
C GLY A 28 12.98 4.22 10.32
N HIS A 29 11.87 3.92 9.62
CA HIS A 29 11.75 4.15 8.18
C HIS A 29 11.42 5.61 7.85
N ASP A 30 12.18 6.54 8.45
CA ASP A 30 11.99 7.98 8.40
C ASP A 30 13.32 8.78 8.28
N GLU A 31 14.41 8.07 7.97
CA GLU A 31 15.74 8.69 7.85
C GLU A 31 15.89 9.52 6.58
N ASP A 32 15.28 9.07 5.45
CA ASP A 32 15.35 9.71 4.15
C ASP A 32 14.00 10.21 3.66
N PHE A 33 14.02 11.26 2.81
CA PHE A 33 12.80 11.85 2.24
C PHE A 33 11.90 10.82 1.54
N TYR A 34 12.47 9.87 0.80
CA TYR A 34 11.70 8.83 0.09
C TYR A 34 10.99 7.87 1.05
N GLN A 35 11.53 7.66 2.23
CA GLN A 35 10.97 6.81 3.27
C GLN A 35 9.71 7.43 3.91
N TRP A 36 9.56 8.75 3.84
CA TRP A 36 8.35 9.44 4.28
C TRP A 36 7.15 9.23 3.36
N ILE A 37 7.36 8.87 2.08
CA ILE A 37 6.27 8.68 1.11
C ILE A 37 5.27 7.60 1.57
N PRO A 38 5.68 6.36 1.91
CA PRO A 38 4.75 5.34 2.39
C PRO A 38 4.07 5.73 3.70
N ILE A 39 4.77 6.41 4.62
CA ILE A 39 4.20 6.90 5.88
C ILE A 39 3.11 7.94 5.60
N ALA A 40 3.40 8.93 4.78
CA ALA A 40 2.44 9.97 4.41
C ALA A 40 1.21 9.40 3.70
N LEU A 41 1.39 8.41 2.80
CA LEU A 41 0.28 7.72 2.13
C LEU A 41 -0.56 6.90 3.11
N ALA A 42 0.05 6.26 4.11
CA ALA A 42 -0.67 5.54 5.14
C ALA A 42 -1.54 6.49 5.99
N PHE A 43 -1.00 7.64 6.42
CA PHE A 43 -1.80 8.66 7.10
C PHE A 43 -2.88 9.28 6.21
N ALA A 44 -2.58 9.56 4.93
CA ALA A 44 -3.58 10.03 3.97
C ALA A 44 -4.72 9.00 3.80
N THR A 45 -4.40 7.70 3.80
CA THR A 45 -5.39 6.62 3.75
C THR A 45 -6.31 6.64 4.97
N MET A 46 -5.78 6.81 6.18
CA MET A 46 -6.59 6.95 7.39
C MET A 46 -7.55 8.15 7.28
N LEU A 47 -7.03 9.30 6.84
CA LEU A 47 -7.82 10.53 6.69
C LEU A 47 -8.93 10.38 5.66
N VAL A 48 -8.62 9.91 4.44
CA VAL A 48 -9.66 9.77 3.40
C VAL A 48 -10.66 8.68 3.74
N SER A 49 -10.27 7.63 4.46
CA SER A 49 -11.18 6.61 4.99
C SER A 49 -12.18 7.22 5.97
N ALA A 50 -11.72 8.05 6.90
CA ALA A 50 -12.58 8.78 7.83
C ALA A 50 -13.57 9.71 7.07
N ILE A 51 -13.09 10.44 6.07
CA ILE A 51 -13.94 11.30 5.24
C ILE A 51 -15.03 10.47 4.53
N VAL A 52 -14.66 9.33 3.94
CA VAL A 52 -15.62 8.45 3.24
C VAL A 52 -16.66 7.87 4.19
N VAL A 53 -16.28 7.46 5.39
CA VAL A 53 -17.21 6.94 6.41
C VAL A 53 -18.17 8.02 6.88
N MET A 54 -17.68 9.24 7.11
CA MET A 54 -18.48 10.36 7.61
C MET A 54 -19.35 11.02 6.52
N ARG A 55 -18.87 11.08 5.28
CA ARG A 55 -19.51 11.76 4.15
C ARG A 55 -19.34 10.97 2.85
N PRO A 56 -20.11 9.90 2.64
CA PRO A 56 -20.00 9.06 1.44
C PRO A 56 -20.60 9.77 0.22
N ALA A 57 -19.83 10.65 -0.40
CA ALA A 57 -20.17 11.37 -1.63
C ALA A 57 -19.28 10.89 -2.78
N ALA A 58 -19.71 11.12 -4.03
CA ALA A 58 -18.93 10.73 -5.21
C ALA A 58 -17.51 11.32 -5.20
N GLY A 59 -17.36 12.57 -4.75
CA GLY A 59 -16.05 13.21 -4.63
C GLY A 59 -15.15 12.55 -3.60
N SER A 60 -15.67 12.24 -2.39
CA SER A 60 -14.88 11.56 -1.35
C SER A 60 -14.48 10.15 -1.76
N ILE A 61 -15.38 9.40 -2.45
CA ILE A 61 -15.03 8.06 -2.96
C ILE A 61 -13.95 8.15 -4.05
N ARG A 62 -14.02 9.11 -4.96
CA ARG A 62 -12.97 9.29 -5.99
C ARG A 62 -11.63 9.69 -5.39
N LEU A 63 -11.63 10.57 -4.41
CA LEU A 63 -10.40 10.92 -3.66
C LEU A 63 -9.81 9.68 -2.98
N PHE A 64 -10.64 8.90 -2.32
CA PHE A 64 -10.22 7.64 -1.70
C PHE A 64 -9.63 6.68 -2.75
N GLN A 65 -10.28 6.50 -3.91
CA GLN A 65 -9.75 5.67 -5.00
C GLN A 65 -8.37 6.15 -5.47
N ALA A 66 -8.18 7.46 -5.62
CA ALA A 66 -6.89 8.03 -6.01
C ALA A 66 -5.79 7.70 -4.99
N VAL A 67 -6.07 7.82 -3.69
CA VAL A 67 -5.11 7.44 -2.63
C VAL A 67 -4.84 5.93 -2.65
N MET A 68 -5.84 5.10 -2.89
CA MET A 68 -5.63 3.63 -3.01
C MET A 68 -4.74 3.27 -4.20
N ILE A 69 -4.91 3.95 -5.33
CA ILE A 69 -4.03 3.75 -6.50
C ILE A 69 -2.60 4.18 -6.15
N LEU A 70 -2.42 5.30 -5.47
CA LEU A 70 -1.09 5.74 -5.01
C LEU A 70 -0.45 4.74 -4.04
N MET A 71 -1.23 4.12 -3.15
CA MET A 71 -0.76 3.04 -2.28
C MET A 71 -0.24 1.85 -3.09
N ILE A 72 -0.98 1.43 -4.13
CA ILE A 72 -0.57 0.32 -5.01
C ILE A 72 0.72 0.66 -5.74
N VAL A 73 0.80 1.86 -6.33
CA VAL A 73 2.00 2.32 -7.06
C VAL A 73 3.20 2.43 -6.13
N SER A 74 3.02 3.04 -4.96
CA SER A 74 4.09 3.16 -3.94
C SER A 74 4.58 1.78 -3.49
N GLY A 75 3.67 0.83 -3.26
CA GLY A 75 4.04 -0.54 -2.92
C GLY A 75 4.83 -1.22 -4.03
N ALA A 76 4.41 -1.09 -5.30
CA ALA A 76 5.13 -1.66 -6.45
C ALA A 76 6.53 -1.05 -6.61
N VAL A 77 6.65 0.27 -6.48
CA VAL A 77 7.95 0.97 -6.49
C VAL A 77 8.81 0.52 -5.32
N GLY A 78 8.23 0.39 -4.12
CA GLY A 78 8.94 -0.09 -2.94
C GLY A 78 9.50 -1.50 -3.12
N ILE A 79 8.74 -2.43 -3.72
CA ILE A 79 9.24 -3.79 -4.05
C ILE A 79 10.49 -3.69 -4.96
N TYR A 80 10.42 -2.86 -5.97
CA TYR A 80 11.53 -2.67 -6.90
C TYR A 80 12.78 -2.10 -6.21
N LEU A 81 12.63 -1.04 -5.43
CA LEU A 81 13.75 -0.41 -4.71
C LEU A 81 14.40 -1.36 -3.69
N HIS A 82 13.60 -2.08 -2.91
CA HIS A 82 14.13 -3.07 -1.97
C HIS A 82 14.84 -4.23 -2.68
N PHE A 83 14.35 -4.62 -3.86
CA PHE A 83 15.02 -5.63 -4.67
C PHE A 83 16.39 -5.13 -5.17
N GLU A 84 16.50 -3.89 -5.65
CA GLU A 84 17.77 -3.30 -6.07
C GLU A 84 18.77 -3.22 -4.91
N VAL A 85 18.35 -2.71 -3.75
CA VAL A 85 19.21 -2.65 -2.55
C VAL A 85 19.69 -4.06 -2.15
N ASN A 86 18.81 -5.07 -2.21
CA ASN A 86 19.23 -6.44 -1.94
C ASN A 86 20.22 -6.98 -2.97
N MET A 87 20.09 -6.61 -4.25
CA MET A 87 21.07 -6.99 -5.28
C MET A 87 22.43 -6.35 -5.01
N GLU A 88 22.47 -5.06 -4.73
CA GLU A 88 23.69 -4.33 -4.39
C GLU A 88 24.38 -4.97 -3.18
N PHE A 89 23.65 -5.22 -2.12
CA PHE A 89 24.18 -5.90 -0.92
C PHE A 89 24.78 -7.30 -1.24
N GLN A 90 24.11 -8.09 -2.10
CA GLN A 90 24.65 -9.40 -2.50
C GLN A 90 25.94 -9.29 -3.32
N LEU A 91 26.07 -8.25 -4.16
CA LEU A 91 27.29 -7.99 -4.94
C LEU A 91 28.43 -7.48 -4.06
N GLU A 92 28.15 -6.70 -3.03
CA GLU A 92 29.17 -6.29 -2.04
C GLU A 92 29.73 -7.51 -1.29
N MET A 93 28.88 -8.48 -0.95
CA MET A 93 29.30 -9.70 -0.24
C MET A 93 30.04 -10.69 -1.14
N ASP A 94 29.68 -10.77 -2.42
CA ASP A 94 30.26 -11.69 -3.40
C ASP A 94 30.22 -11.05 -4.80
N PRO A 95 31.28 -10.31 -5.20
CA PRO A 95 31.35 -9.64 -6.50
C PRO A 95 31.32 -10.58 -7.71
N ALA A 96 31.51 -11.90 -7.52
CA ALA A 96 31.44 -12.88 -8.60
C ALA A 96 30.02 -13.32 -8.93
N LEU A 97 29.02 -12.92 -8.11
CA LEU A 97 27.63 -13.25 -8.36
C LEU A 97 27.11 -12.55 -9.63
N SER A 98 26.40 -13.32 -10.45
CA SER A 98 25.79 -12.79 -11.68
C SER A 98 24.57 -13.59 -12.11
N GLY A 99 23.79 -13.02 -13.01
CA GLY A 99 22.63 -13.68 -13.63
C GLY A 99 21.61 -14.21 -12.61
N MET A 100 21.05 -15.38 -12.87
CA MET A 100 19.97 -15.97 -12.07
C MET A 100 20.34 -16.22 -10.62
N ASN A 101 21.62 -16.49 -10.32
CA ASN A 101 22.07 -16.71 -8.95
C ASN A 101 22.00 -15.42 -8.10
N LEU A 102 22.36 -14.27 -8.68
CA LEU A 102 22.21 -12.97 -8.04
C LEU A 102 20.74 -12.66 -7.77
N TYR A 103 19.86 -12.78 -8.78
CA TYR A 103 18.41 -12.56 -8.64
C TYR A 103 17.81 -13.44 -7.54
N ARG A 104 18.14 -14.72 -7.54
CA ARG A 104 17.64 -15.66 -6.51
C ARG A 104 18.08 -15.25 -5.10
N LYS A 105 19.34 -14.89 -4.91
CA LYS A 105 19.85 -14.46 -3.59
C LYS A 105 19.22 -13.15 -3.14
N ALA A 106 18.98 -12.21 -4.04
CA ALA A 106 18.32 -10.94 -3.72
C ALA A 106 16.86 -11.14 -3.30
N ILE A 107 16.11 -12.03 -3.98
CA ILE A 107 14.71 -12.33 -3.64
C ILE A 107 14.61 -13.10 -2.31
N LEU A 108 15.54 -14.02 -2.04
CA LEU A 108 15.55 -14.87 -0.85
C LEU A 108 16.37 -14.28 0.31
N ALA A 109 16.67 -12.99 0.25
CA ALA A 109 17.36 -12.29 1.34
C ALA A 109 16.57 -12.38 2.66
N LYS A 110 17.22 -12.16 3.80
CA LYS A 110 16.56 -12.14 5.12
C LYS A 110 15.44 -11.09 5.22
N THR A 111 15.56 -10.03 4.46
CA THR A 111 14.54 -8.98 4.28
C THR A 111 13.98 -9.07 2.86
N PRO A 112 12.99 -9.97 2.62
CA PRO A 112 12.43 -10.11 1.29
C PRO A 112 11.83 -8.80 0.80
N PRO A 113 12.09 -8.40 -0.48
CA PRO A 113 11.70 -7.09 -0.98
C PRO A 113 10.19 -6.87 -1.07
N ALA A 114 9.41 -7.95 -0.98
CA ALA A 114 7.97 -7.90 -1.20
C ALA A 114 7.13 -7.82 0.09
N LEU A 115 7.68 -7.91 1.29
CA LEU A 115 6.86 -8.03 2.52
C LEU A 115 6.12 -6.73 2.84
N ALA A 116 6.80 -5.70 3.32
CA ALA A 116 6.14 -4.45 3.71
C ALA A 116 5.54 -3.69 2.51
N PRO A 117 6.27 -3.48 1.38
CA PRO A 117 5.69 -2.82 0.22
C PRO A 117 4.56 -3.62 -0.43
N GLY A 118 4.62 -4.96 -0.40
CA GLY A 118 3.55 -5.83 -0.87
C GLY A 118 2.27 -5.68 -0.05
N ALA A 119 2.38 -5.50 1.27
CA ALA A 119 1.25 -5.22 2.13
C ALA A 119 0.56 -3.88 1.76
N MET A 120 1.33 -2.83 1.42
CA MET A 120 0.75 -1.57 0.92
C MET A 120 -0.05 -1.78 -0.37
N THR A 121 0.49 -2.54 -1.33
CA THR A 121 -0.21 -2.89 -2.57
C THR A 121 -1.51 -3.64 -2.26
N GLN A 122 -1.46 -4.63 -1.38
CA GLN A 122 -2.64 -5.40 -0.96
C GLN A 122 -3.71 -4.53 -0.31
N LEU A 123 -3.33 -3.63 0.59
CA LEU A 123 -4.27 -2.71 1.23
C LEU A 123 -4.90 -1.73 0.23
N GLY A 124 -4.13 -1.23 -0.74
CA GLY A 124 -4.66 -0.42 -1.82
C GLY A 124 -5.73 -1.18 -2.64
N LEU A 125 -5.50 -2.46 -2.95
CA LEU A 125 -6.48 -3.31 -3.64
C LEU A 125 -7.74 -3.55 -2.78
N ILE A 126 -7.60 -3.77 -1.47
CA ILE A 126 -8.72 -3.91 -0.54
C ILE A 126 -9.55 -2.62 -0.52
N GLY A 127 -8.90 -1.45 -0.48
CA GLY A 127 -9.58 -0.17 -0.54
C GLY A 127 -10.33 0.05 -1.88
N LEU A 128 -9.74 -0.34 -3.00
CA LEU A 128 -10.47 -0.30 -4.29
C LEU A 128 -11.65 -1.26 -4.31
N ALA A 129 -11.51 -2.46 -3.74
CA ALA A 129 -12.61 -3.42 -3.61
C ALA A 129 -13.77 -2.85 -2.78
N TYR A 130 -13.49 -2.08 -1.71
CA TYR A 130 -14.51 -1.35 -0.95
C TYR A 130 -15.36 -0.44 -1.85
N THR A 131 -14.75 0.23 -2.83
CA THR A 131 -15.44 1.18 -3.72
C THR A 131 -16.21 0.51 -4.85
N PHE A 132 -16.11 -0.81 -5.01
CA PHE A 132 -16.76 -1.54 -6.11
C PHE A 132 -18.28 -1.39 -6.05
N ARG A 133 -18.85 -0.82 -7.12
CA ARG A 133 -20.29 -0.49 -7.21
C ARG A 133 -20.79 0.29 -5.99
N HIS A 134 -20.01 1.24 -5.50
CA HIS A 134 -20.40 2.07 -4.37
C HIS A 134 -21.62 2.93 -4.74
N PRO A 135 -22.68 2.99 -3.91
CA PRO A 135 -23.92 3.72 -4.22
C PRO A 135 -23.68 5.19 -4.56
N ALA A 136 -22.71 5.84 -3.90
CA ALA A 136 -22.37 7.24 -4.16
C ALA A 136 -21.78 7.50 -5.57
N LEU A 137 -21.34 6.46 -6.29
CA LEU A 137 -20.82 6.56 -7.66
C LEU A 137 -21.87 6.22 -8.73
N LEU A 138 -23.01 5.67 -8.33
CA LEU A 138 -24.06 5.30 -9.28
C LEU A 138 -24.81 6.56 -9.75
N PRO A 139 -25.25 6.61 -11.01
CA PRO A 139 -26.13 7.69 -11.51
C PRO A 139 -27.38 7.75 -10.64
N ARG A 140 -27.74 8.96 -10.19
CA ARG A 140 -29.06 9.16 -9.58
C ARG A 140 -30.10 8.94 -10.68
N VAL A 141 -30.92 7.90 -10.57
CA VAL A 141 -32.10 7.77 -11.44
C VAL A 141 -32.98 8.98 -11.08
N ALA A 142 -33.13 9.90 -12.03
CA ALA A 142 -34.09 10.99 -11.91
C ALA A 142 -35.48 10.32 -11.85
N GLY A 143 -36.14 10.40 -10.69
CA GLY A 143 -37.54 10.00 -10.52
C GLY A 143 -38.47 11.11 -11.01
#